data_8a87ea722e9d3652a15425d982c77ff7
#
_entry.id   8a87ea722e9d3652a15425d982c77ff7
#
_cell.length_a   1.000
_cell.length_b   1.000
_cell.length_c   1.000
_cell.angle_alpha   90.00
_cell.angle_beta   90.00
_cell.angle_gamma   90.00
#
_symmetry.space_group_name_H-M   'P 1'
#
loop_
_entity.id
_entity.type
_entity.pdbx_description
1 polymer ?
#
loop_
_entity_poly.entity_id
_entity_poly.type
_entity_poly.pdbx_seq_one_letter_code
_entity_poly.pdbx_strand_id
1 'polypeptide(L)'
;TLYELDFRIELVEKDLDKEAVLARNIARYSEVMQDKDFVINLVNGVIADSKSLDEFIQPLAPDWPLSQIARIDRVILRMGVWEMKNFEGVPIKVVINEAVELAKGFGADNSSKFVNGVLGTAAKNLGKVETTKTKGVKPRKTFKENKETEK
;
A
#
# COMPACT_ATOMS: atom_id res chain seq x y z
N THR A 1 -6.48 5.80 -5.67
CA THR A 1 -6.01 7.15 -5.31
C THR A 1 -4.48 7.28 -5.42
N LEU A 2 -3.70 6.54 -4.64
CA LEU A 2 -2.23 6.66 -4.62
C LEU A 2 -1.60 6.39 -5.99
N TYR A 3 -2.06 5.37 -6.72
CA TYR A 3 -1.59 5.08 -8.07
C TYR A 3 -1.90 6.25 -9.03
N GLU A 4 -3.12 6.78 -8.98
CA GLU A 4 -3.52 7.94 -9.79
C GLU A 4 -2.65 9.16 -9.47
N LEU A 5 -2.45 9.45 -8.20
CA LEU A 5 -1.63 10.58 -7.76
C LEU A 5 -0.17 10.44 -8.17
N ASP A 6 0.41 9.26 -7.97
CA ASP A 6 1.80 8.99 -8.36
C ASP A 6 1.98 9.14 -9.89
N PHE A 7 1.03 8.63 -10.66
CA PHE A 7 1.04 8.76 -12.12
C PHE A 7 0.94 10.23 -12.58
N ARG A 8 0.01 11.00 -12.01
CA ARG A 8 -0.22 12.40 -12.41
C ARG A 8 0.90 13.34 -11.96
N ILE A 9 1.46 13.12 -10.78
CA ILE A 9 2.61 13.87 -10.27
C ILE A 9 3.82 13.68 -11.19
N GLU A 10 4.09 12.46 -11.60
CA GLU A 10 5.23 12.15 -12.48
C GLU A 10 5.05 12.72 -13.90
N LEU A 11 3.80 12.84 -14.39
CA LEU A 11 3.46 13.43 -15.69
C LEU A 11 3.41 14.97 -15.69
N VAL A 12 3.87 15.62 -14.61
CA VAL A 12 4.04 17.10 -14.57
C VAL A 12 2.75 17.91 -14.40
N GLU A 13 1.76 17.41 -13.69
CA GLU A 13 0.66 18.26 -13.22
C GLU A 13 1.12 19.04 -11.97
N LYS A 14 1.76 20.19 -12.19
CA LYS A 14 2.34 21.01 -11.10
C LYS A 14 1.30 21.53 -10.10
N ASP A 15 0.06 21.70 -10.53
CA ASP A 15 -1.04 22.27 -9.74
C ASP A 15 -2.08 21.19 -9.36
N LEU A 16 -1.66 19.94 -9.23
CA LEU A 16 -2.55 18.85 -8.87
C LEU A 16 -3.11 19.03 -7.45
N ASP A 17 -4.41 19.23 -7.35
CA ASP A 17 -5.14 19.20 -6.08
C ASP A 17 -5.32 17.76 -5.58
N LYS A 18 -4.38 17.35 -4.72
CA LYS A 18 -4.36 15.99 -4.14
C LYS A 18 -5.57 15.73 -3.26
N GLU A 19 -6.05 16.76 -2.56
CA GLU A 19 -7.22 16.64 -1.67
C GLU A 19 -8.49 16.45 -2.47
N ALA A 20 -8.65 17.14 -3.61
CA ALA A 20 -9.79 16.95 -4.50
C ALA A 20 -9.80 15.54 -5.10
N VAL A 21 -8.64 15.00 -5.50
CA VAL A 21 -8.53 13.61 -5.99
C VAL A 21 -8.92 12.61 -4.92
N LEU A 22 -8.42 12.78 -3.71
CA LEU A 22 -8.76 11.91 -2.57
C LEU A 22 -10.25 11.98 -2.25
N ALA A 23 -10.81 13.18 -2.13
CA ALA A 23 -12.22 13.39 -1.83
C ALA A 23 -13.14 12.75 -2.87
N ARG A 24 -12.83 12.92 -4.15
CA ARG A 24 -13.58 12.30 -5.25
C ARG A 24 -13.57 10.77 -5.16
N ASN A 25 -12.40 10.17 -4.88
CA ASN A 25 -12.29 8.72 -4.76
C ASN A 25 -13.00 8.19 -3.51
N ILE A 26 -12.92 8.90 -2.38
CA ILE A 26 -13.68 8.54 -1.17
C ILE A 26 -15.18 8.59 -1.45
N ALA A 27 -15.68 9.64 -2.09
CA ALA A 27 -17.10 9.76 -2.42
C ALA A 27 -17.57 8.62 -3.34
N ARG A 28 -16.75 8.26 -4.33
CA ARG A 28 -17.06 7.18 -5.28
C ARG A 28 -17.21 5.81 -4.62
N TYR A 29 -16.42 5.54 -3.59
CA TYR A 29 -16.39 4.24 -2.91
C TYR A 29 -17.00 4.27 -1.50
N SER A 30 -17.71 5.34 -1.15
CA SER A 30 -18.21 5.58 0.20
C SER A 30 -19.14 4.49 0.74
N GLU A 31 -19.91 3.84 -0.12
CA GLU A 31 -20.84 2.77 0.28
C GLU A 31 -20.14 1.48 0.70
N VAL A 32 -18.96 1.22 0.14
CA VAL A 32 -18.20 -0.01 0.40
C VAL A 32 -17.03 0.21 1.37
N MET A 33 -16.71 1.45 1.66
CA MET A 33 -15.59 1.85 2.50
C MET A 33 -16.01 1.85 3.97
N GLN A 34 -15.43 0.94 4.77
CA GLN A 34 -15.77 0.80 6.19
C GLN A 34 -15.02 1.77 7.10
N ASP A 35 -13.80 2.15 6.74
CA ASP A 35 -12.93 3.02 7.55
C ASP A 35 -12.34 4.13 6.67
N LYS A 36 -13.08 5.23 6.57
CA LYS A 36 -12.67 6.40 5.78
C LYS A 36 -11.45 7.09 6.38
N ASP A 37 -11.38 7.20 7.70
CA ASP A 37 -10.29 7.88 8.39
C ASP A 37 -8.97 7.14 8.17
N PHE A 38 -8.99 5.82 8.18
CA PHE A 38 -7.82 5.01 7.83
C PHE A 38 -7.32 5.30 6.41
N VAL A 39 -8.23 5.35 5.43
CA VAL A 39 -7.87 5.63 4.03
C VAL A 39 -7.29 7.02 3.89
N ILE A 40 -7.88 8.02 4.52
CA ILE A 40 -7.39 9.40 4.51
C ILE A 40 -6.00 9.48 5.12
N ASN A 41 -5.80 8.89 6.28
CA ASN A 41 -4.53 8.91 6.99
C ASN A 41 -3.43 8.16 6.19
N LEU A 42 -3.76 7.01 5.63
CA LEU A 42 -2.84 6.24 4.81
C LEU A 42 -2.40 7.03 3.57
N VAL A 43 -3.35 7.56 2.81
CA VAL A 43 -3.06 8.31 1.58
C VAL A 43 -2.23 9.55 1.88
N ASN A 44 -2.64 10.35 2.84
CA ASN A 44 -1.91 11.57 3.20
C ASN A 44 -0.52 11.26 3.77
N GLY A 45 -0.41 10.23 4.59
CA GLY A 45 0.87 9.81 5.17
C GLY A 45 1.84 9.29 4.11
N VAL A 46 1.39 8.46 3.19
CA VAL A 46 2.23 7.95 2.09
C VAL A 46 2.70 9.08 1.18
N ILE A 47 1.84 10.05 0.88
CA ILE A 47 2.23 11.21 0.07
C ILE A 47 3.27 12.07 0.79
N ALA A 48 3.02 12.39 2.06
CA ALA A 48 3.92 13.21 2.86
C ALA A 48 5.30 12.57 3.04
N ASP A 49 5.34 11.25 3.24
CA ASP A 49 6.55 10.50 3.55
C ASP A 49 7.16 9.82 2.31
N SER A 50 6.67 10.09 1.12
CA SER A 50 7.04 9.35 -0.11
C SER A 50 8.56 9.26 -0.33
N LYS A 51 9.29 10.35 -0.11
CA LYS A 51 10.74 10.37 -0.26
C LYS A 51 11.44 9.46 0.76
N SER A 52 11.09 9.57 2.03
CA SER A 52 11.69 8.74 3.08
C SER A 52 11.30 7.27 2.96
N LEU A 53 10.11 6.98 2.45
CA LEU A 53 9.69 5.63 2.12
C LEU A 53 10.53 5.05 0.98
N ASP A 54 10.77 5.81 -0.06
CA ASP A 54 11.60 5.38 -1.19
C ASP A 54 13.06 5.13 -0.76
N GLU A 55 13.61 6.01 0.05
CA GLU A 55 14.96 5.85 0.61
C GLU A 55 15.08 4.58 1.49
N PHE A 56 14.02 4.24 2.21
CA PHE A 56 13.96 3.02 3.01
C PHE A 56 13.79 1.76 2.15
N ILE A 57 12.97 1.82 1.10
CA ILE A 57 12.64 0.67 0.24
C ILE A 57 13.80 0.32 -0.70
N GLN A 58 14.52 1.31 -1.23
CA GLN A 58 15.56 1.07 -2.25
C GLN A 58 16.60 0.02 -1.85
N PRO A 59 17.18 0.02 -0.64
CA PRO A 59 18.13 -1.00 -0.22
C PRO A 59 17.54 -2.40 -0.06
N LEU A 60 16.21 -2.51 0.06
CA LEU A 60 15.51 -3.79 0.22
C LEU A 60 15.30 -4.51 -1.12
N ALA A 61 15.46 -3.81 -2.22
CA ALA A 61 15.40 -4.33 -3.58
C ALA A 61 16.67 -3.91 -4.36
N PRO A 62 17.84 -4.44 -3.99
CA PRO A 62 19.13 -3.94 -4.50
C PRO A 62 19.32 -4.17 -6.01
N ASP A 63 18.67 -5.19 -6.57
CA ASP A 63 18.76 -5.53 -7.98
C ASP A 63 17.90 -4.64 -8.89
N TRP A 64 17.00 -3.83 -8.29
CA TRP A 64 16.04 -3.03 -9.02
C TRP A 64 16.04 -1.58 -8.53
N PRO A 65 16.49 -0.61 -9.34
CA PRO A 65 16.24 0.79 -9.08
C PRO A 65 14.74 1.06 -8.96
N LEU A 66 14.33 1.91 -8.02
CA LEU A 66 12.91 2.25 -7.81
C LEU A 66 12.22 2.73 -9.08
N SER A 67 12.96 3.42 -9.97
CA SER A 67 12.46 3.87 -11.27
C SER A 67 12.09 2.73 -12.22
N GLN A 68 12.66 1.53 -12.02
CA GLN A 68 12.38 0.33 -12.82
C GLN A 68 11.37 -0.61 -12.18
N ILE A 69 10.99 -0.38 -10.92
CA ILE A 69 9.92 -1.10 -10.26
C ILE A 69 8.58 -0.62 -10.84
N ALA A 70 7.71 -1.57 -11.20
CA ALA A 70 6.38 -1.25 -11.67
C ALA A 70 5.66 -0.30 -10.70
N ARG A 71 5.01 0.73 -11.22
CA ARG A 71 4.37 1.78 -10.41
C ARG A 71 3.42 1.22 -9.35
N ILE A 72 2.60 0.23 -9.74
CA ILE A 72 1.66 -0.39 -8.79
C ILE A 72 2.37 -1.08 -7.64
N ASP A 73 3.46 -1.78 -7.91
CA ASP A 73 4.26 -2.46 -6.89
C ASP A 73 4.92 -1.44 -5.95
N ARG A 74 5.45 -0.36 -6.50
CA ARG A 74 6.05 0.74 -5.74
C ARG A 74 5.03 1.40 -4.80
N VAL A 75 3.82 1.65 -5.28
CA VAL A 75 2.73 2.20 -4.45
C VAL A 75 2.35 1.23 -3.33
N ILE A 76 2.21 -0.05 -3.62
CA ILE A 76 1.88 -1.07 -2.63
C ILE A 76 2.99 -1.19 -1.57
N LEU A 77 4.26 -1.15 -1.98
CA LEU A 77 5.40 -1.17 -1.06
C LEU A 77 5.40 0.04 -0.13
N ARG A 78 5.17 1.23 -0.66
CA ARG A 78 5.06 2.46 0.14
C ARG A 78 3.94 2.35 1.18
N MET A 79 2.77 1.86 0.77
CA MET A 79 1.64 1.64 1.68
C MET A 79 1.98 0.67 2.80
N GLY A 80 2.55 -0.48 2.47
CA GLY A 80 2.92 -1.51 3.44
C GLY A 80 3.96 -1.02 4.45
N VAL A 81 5.02 -0.37 3.98
CA VAL A 81 6.05 0.19 4.85
C VAL A 81 5.49 1.31 5.74
N TRP A 82 4.65 2.17 5.19
CA TRP A 82 4.03 3.25 5.96
C TRP A 82 3.14 2.70 7.07
N GLU A 83 2.31 1.69 6.77
CA GLU A 83 1.50 0.99 7.79
C GLU A 83 2.38 0.37 8.89
N MET A 84 3.45 -0.32 8.52
CA MET A 84 4.37 -0.92 9.49
C MET A 84 4.99 0.10 10.42
N LYS A 85 5.29 1.29 9.94
CA LYS A 85 5.91 2.37 10.72
C LYS A 85 4.93 3.10 11.62
N ASN A 86 3.68 3.25 11.21
CA ASN A 86 2.73 4.18 11.83
C ASN A 86 1.56 3.50 12.56
N PHE A 87 1.31 2.21 12.32
CA PHE A 87 0.24 1.47 12.99
C PHE A 87 0.80 0.34 13.86
N GLU A 88 0.93 0.59 15.15
CA GLU A 88 1.44 -0.40 16.10
C GLU A 88 0.45 -1.53 16.41
N GLY A 89 -0.84 -1.25 16.28
CA GLY A 89 -1.91 -2.21 16.61
C GLY A 89 -2.20 -3.26 15.53
N VAL A 90 -1.58 -3.16 14.35
CA VAL A 90 -1.84 -4.09 13.24
C VAL A 90 -0.70 -5.11 13.17
N PRO A 91 -1.01 -6.43 13.23
CA PRO A 91 0.02 -7.45 13.08
C PRO A 91 0.73 -7.31 11.72
N ILE A 92 2.05 -7.45 11.74
CA ILE A 92 2.88 -7.33 10.52
C ILE A 92 2.44 -8.32 9.44
N LYS A 93 2.09 -9.53 9.82
CA LYS A 93 1.57 -10.55 8.90
C LYS A 93 0.32 -10.08 8.17
N VAL A 94 -0.57 -9.36 8.84
CA VAL A 94 -1.78 -8.79 8.22
C VAL A 94 -1.42 -7.73 7.21
N VAL A 95 -0.49 -6.82 7.53
CA VAL A 95 -0.02 -5.78 6.60
C VAL A 95 0.58 -6.40 5.34
N ILE A 96 1.45 -7.40 5.50
CA ILE A 96 2.07 -8.08 4.37
C ILE A 96 1.04 -8.84 3.53
N ASN A 97 0.13 -9.59 4.15
CA ASN A 97 -0.89 -10.36 3.44
C ASN A 97 -1.83 -9.44 2.65
N GLU A 98 -2.26 -8.31 3.20
CA GLU A 98 -3.07 -7.31 2.50
C GLU A 98 -2.33 -6.72 1.29
N ALA A 99 -1.07 -6.38 1.44
CA ALA A 99 -0.24 -5.89 0.35
C ALA A 99 -0.05 -6.95 -0.76
N VAL A 100 0.17 -8.21 -0.39
CA VAL A 100 0.27 -9.34 -1.32
C VAL A 100 -1.03 -9.55 -2.10
N GLU A 101 -2.19 -9.45 -1.43
CA GLU A 101 -3.49 -9.54 -2.11
C GLU A 101 -3.71 -8.38 -3.09
N LEU A 102 -3.31 -7.15 -2.75
CA LEU A 102 -3.34 -6.02 -3.68
C LEU A 102 -2.44 -6.27 -4.90
N ALA A 103 -1.24 -6.81 -4.68
CA ALA A 103 -0.32 -7.15 -5.76
C ALA A 103 -0.86 -8.26 -6.67
N LYS A 104 -1.57 -9.25 -6.13
CA LYS A 104 -2.25 -10.28 -6.92
C LYS A 104 -3.39 -9.70 -7.77
N GLY A 105 -4.14 -8.74 -7.22
CA GLY A 105 -5.29 -8.14 -7.89
C GLY A 105 -4.92 -7.11 -8.97
N PHE A 106 -3.86 -6.34 -8.76
CA PHE A 106 -3.52 -5.18 -9.58
C PHE A 106 -2.15 -5.25 -10.26
N GLY A 107 -1.26 -6.10 -9.78
CA GLY A 107 0.11 -6.23 -10.31
C GLY A 107 0.24 -7.28 -11.40
N ALA A 108 1.49 -7.48 -11.84
CA ALA A 108 1.87 -8.54 -12.77
C ALA A 108 2.02 -9.90 -12.06
N ASP A 109 2.28 -10.96 -12.82
CA ASP A 109 2.33 -12.34 -12.31
C ASP A 109 3.31 -12.55 -11.15
N ASN A 110 4.43 -11.82 -11.15
CA ASN A 110 5.47 -11.92 -10.12
C ASN A 110 5.36 -10.85 -9.02
N SER A 111 4.41 -9.92 -9.11
CA SER A 111 4.27 -8.81 -8.16
C SER A 111 4.06 -9.28 -6.74
N SER A 112 3.23 -10.27 -6.51
CA SER A 112 2.93 -10.80 -5.18
C SER A 112 4.17 -11.37 -4.49
N LYS A 113 5.01 -12.10 -5.20
CA LYS A 113 6.28 -12.64 -4.67
C LYS A 113 7.27 -11.53 -4.34
N PHE A 114 7.40 -10.57 -5.24
CA PHE A 114 8.28 -9.42 -5.08
C PHE A 114 7.87 -8.57 -3.87
N VAL A 115 6.60 -8.21 -3.77
CA VAL A 115 6.06 -7.43 -2.65
C VAL A 115 6.22 -8.19 -1.32
N ASN A 116 5.92 -9.47 -1.29
CA ASN A 116 6.11 -10.29 -0.09
C ASN A 116 7.56 -10.31 0.39
N GLY A 117 8.50 -10.50 -0.53
CA GLY A 117 9.93 -10.53 -0.22
C GLY A 117 10.45 -9.20 0.31
N VAL A 118 10.11 -8.09 -0.33
CA VAL A 118 10.54 -6.75 0.08
C VAL A 118 9.94 -6.37 1.43
N LEU A 119 8.64 -6.58 1.63
CA LEU A 119 7.97 -6.26 2.89
C LEU A 119 8.41 -7.18 4.03
N GLY A 120 8.73 -8.43 3.76
CA GLY A 120 9.32 -9.33 4.75
C GLY A 120 10.67 -8.81 5.25
N THR A 121 11.53 -8.34 4.37
CA THR A 121 12.81 -7.71 4.71
C THR A 121 12.61 -6.38 5.43
N ALA A 122 11.63 -5.57 5.01
CA ALA A 122 11.27 -4.33 5.68
C ALA A 122 10.87 -4.57 7.14
N ALA A 123 10.05 -5.57 7.40
CA ALA A 123 9.62 -5.94 8.74
C ALA A 123 10.80 -6.32 9.64
N LYS A 124 11.77 -7.07 9.11
CA LYS A 124 12.99 -7.42 9.84
C LYS A 124 13.83 -6.20 10.18
N ASN A 125 14.02 -5.29 9.22
CA ASN A 125 14.81 -4.08 9.40
C ASN A 125 14.16 -3.10 10.38
N LEU A 126 12.83 -3.13 10.51
CA LEU A 126 12.10 -2.35 11.51
C LEU A 126 12.07 -3.04 12.91
N GLY A 127 12.71 -4.20 13.07
CA GLY A 127 12.69 -4.97 14.32
C GLY A 127 11.31 -5.55 14.66
N LYS A 128 10.41 -5.62 13.68
CA LYS A 128 9.05 -6.14 13.83
C LYS A 128 9.00 -7.61 13.38
N VAL A 129 9.68 -8.47 14.11
CA VAL A 129 9.59 -9.92 13.89
C VAL A 129 8.31 -10.44 14.55
N GLU A 130 7.63 -11.41 13.92
CA GLU A 130 6.45 -12.05 14.48
C GLU A 130 6.70 -12.55 15.89
N THR A 131 6.10 -11.94 16.88
CA THR A 131 5.82 -12.62 18.13
C THR A 131 4.55 -13.42 17.93
N THR A 132 4.70 -14.72 17.82
CA THR A 132 3.61 -15.68 17.89
C THR A 132 2.88 -15.54 19.22
N LYS A 133 1.94 -14.67 19.33
CA LYS A 133 0.80 -14.62 20.28
C LYS A 133 0.13 -13.26 20.26
N THR A 134 -0.86 -13.09 19.39
CA THR A 134 -1.93 -12.15 19.69
C THR A 134 -3.26 -12.80 19.36
N LYS A 135 -3.97 -13.17 20.45
CA LYS A 135 -5.37 -13.55 20.39
C LYS A 135 -6.18 -12.34 19.98
N GLY A 136 -6.93 -12.45 18.87
CA GLY A 136 -8.18 -11.73 18.76
C GLY A 136 -8.20 -10.39 18.04
N VAL A 137 -7.38 -10.14 17.02
CA VAL A 137 -7.66 -9.05 16.08
C VAL A 137 -8.37 -9.63 14.85
N LYS A 138 -9.64 -9.26 14.67
CA LYS A 138 -10.38 -9.63 13.46
C LYS A 138 -9.67 -9.03 12.26
N PRO A 139 -9.37 -9.83 11.21
CA PRO A 139 -8.81 -9.29 9.98
C PRO A 139 -9.80 -8.27 9.39
N ARG A 140 -9.27 -7.16 8.86
CA ARG A 140 -10.07 -6.30 8.01
C ARG A 140 -10.65 -7.15 6.88
N LYS A 141 -11.94 -6.97 6.61
CA LYS A 141 -12.54 -7.63 5.44
C LYS A 141 -11.84 -7.12 4.20
N THR A 142 -11.12 -8.00 3.52
CA THR A 142 -10.54 -7.74 2.22
C THR A 142 -11.64 -7.31 1.25
N PHE A 143 -11.32 -6.32 0.43
CA PHE A 143 -12.16 -5.92 -0.70
C PHE A 143 -12.26 -7.10 -1.66
N LYS A 144 -13.39 -7.80 -1.65
CA LYS A 144 -13.72 -8.77 -2.69
C LYS A 144 -14.39 -7.99 -3.81
N GLU A 145 -13.69 -7.85 -4.94
CA GLU A 145 -14.36 -7.51 -6.17
C GLU A 145 -15.45 -8.57 -6.45
N ASN A 146 -16.69 -8.13 -6.42
CA ASN A 146 -17.75 -8.89 -7.06
C ASN A 146 -17.49 -8.82 -8.58
N LYS A 147 -16.88 -9.85 -9.12
CA LYS A 147 -16.99 -10.13 -10.54
C LYS A 147 -18.42 -10.57 -10.80
N GLU A 148 -19.29 -9.61 -11.02
CA GLU A 148 -20.53 -9.90 -11.74
C GLU A 148 -20.13 -10.17 -13.20
N THR A 149 -20.18 -11.44 -13.55
CA THR A 149 -20.20 -11.89 -14.93
C THR A 149 -21.50 -11.42 -15.57
N GLU A 150 -21.42 -10.35 -16.36
CA GLU A 150 -22.46 -10.12 -17.36
C GLU A 150 -22.39 -11.26 -18.38
N LYS A 151 -23.47 -12.00 -18.42
CA LYS A 151 -23.79 -12.86 -19.56
C LYS A 151 -24.48 -12.01 -20.62
#